data_49df3f52b9087209ec04a46f0ce6624f
#
_entry.id   49df3f52b9087209ec04a46f0ce6624f
#
_cell.length_a   1.000
_cell.length_b   1.000
_cell.length_c   1.000
_cell.angle_alpha   90.00
_cell.angle_beta   90.00
_cell.angle_gamma   90.00
#
_symmetry.space_group_name_H-M   'P 1'
#
loop_
_entity.id
_entity.type
_entity.pdbx_description
1 polymer ?
#
loop_
_entity_poly.entity_id
_entity_poly.type
_entity_poly.pdbx_seq_one_letter_code
_entity_poly.pdbx_strand_id
1 'polypeptide(L)'
;MQDIKSYAISCFQDEAQAILDLIPRLDDNFIKAVEMIFNCKGKVIVTGVGKSGHVGEKMASTLASLGTPSFFLNPLDAFHGDLGMISEGDVVISISYSGYTDELLRFIPLLLERNIPIIGITGNKNSLLAQYSSCHLDIHVDHEADPLNLAPTSSTMATMAMGDALACALVKLRDFKARDFAQFHPGGSLGKRLLSHARD
;
A
#
# COMPACT_ATOMS: atom_id res chain seq x y z
N MET A 1 40.76 2.97 1.91
CA MET A 1 39.38 3.45 1.80
C MET A 1 38.52 2.24 1.48
N GLN A 2 37.59 1.92 2.34
CA GLN A 2 36.57 0.90 2.03
C GLN A 2 35.86 1.32 0.74
N ASP A 3 35.51 0.36 -0.10
CA ASP A 3 34.78 0.62 -1.35
C ASP A 3 33.35 1.05 -1.05
N ILE A 4 33.10 2.36 -0.99
CA ILE A 4 31.78 2.95 -0.69
C ILE A 4 30.72 2.49 -1.70
N LYS A 5 31.12 2.24 -2.95
CA LYS A 5 30.19 1.75 -3.98
C LYS A 5 29.67 0.36 -3.68
N SER A 6 30.48 -0.52 -3.03
CA SER A 6 30.04 -1.88 -2.70
C SER A 6 28.89 -1.88 -1.72
N TYR A 7 28.83 -0.93 -0.78
CA TYR A 7 27.71 -0.80 0.15
C TYR A 7 26.39 -0.42 -0.57
N ALA A 8 26.44 0.51 -1.53
CA ALA A 8 25.28 0.87 -2.34
C ALA A 8 24.82 -0.29 -3.21
N ILE A 9 25.77 -1.03 -3.83
CA ILE A 9 25.45 -2.21 -4.65
C ILE A 9 24.75 -3.27 -3.80
N SER A 10 25.28 -3.58 -2.61
CA SER A 10 24.67 -4.54 -1.69
C SER A 10 23.23 -4.12 -1.33
N CYS A 11 23.02 -2.86 -0.97
CA CYS A 11 21.70 -2.33 -0.65
C CYS A 11 20.72 -2.53 -1.81
N PHE A 12 21.10 -2.18 -3.05
CA PHE A 12 20.24 -2.37 -4.21
C PHE A 12 19.92 -3.84 -4.48
N GLN A 13 20.89 -4.74 -4.28
CA GLN A 13 20.69 -6.18 -4.44
C GLN A 13 19.72 -6.74 -3.40
N ASP A 14 19.87 -6.36 -2.14
CA ASP A 14 19.03 -6.81 -1.05
C ASP A 14 17.58 -6.31 -1.22
N GLU A 15 17.39 -5.05 -1.57
CA GLU A 15 16.06 -4.49 -1.84
C GLU A 15 15.40 -5.11 -3.08
N ALA A 16 16.17 -5.32 -4.15
CA ALA A 16 15.66 -5.99 -5.35
C ALA A 16 15.24 -7.43 -5.05
N GLN A 17 16.04 -8.16 -4.26
CA GLN A 17 15.69 -9.52 -3.85
C GLN A 17 14.44 -9.55 -3.00
N ALA A 18 14.29 -8.63 -2.04
CA ALA A 18 13.08 -8.51 -1.21
C ALA A 18 11.80 -8.33 -2.06
N ILE A 19 11.88 -7.59 -3.17
CA ILE A 19 10.77 -7.45 -4.11
C ILE A 19 10.51 -8.76 -4.86
N LEU A 20 11.56 -9.43 -5.37
CA LEU A 20 11.41 -10.69 -6.08
C LEU A 20 10.84 -11.81 -5.19
N ASP A 21 11.15 -11.80 -3.91
CA ASP A 21 10.65 -12.76 -2.93
C ASP A 21 9.15 -12.61 -2.63
N LEU A 22 8.52 -11.53 -3.07
CA LEU A 22 7.06 -11.38 -3.03
C LEU A 22 6.35 -12.29 -4.03
N ILE A 23 6.98 -12.61 -5.18
CA ILE A 23 6.34 -13.37 -6.27
C ILE A 23 5.78 -14.71 -5.78
N PRO A 24 6.57 -15.59 -5.12
CA PRO A 24 6.06 -16.87 -4.63
C PRO A 24 5.06 -16.76 -3.46
N ARG A 25 4.89 -15.57 -2.89
CA ARG A 25 3.93 -15.29 -1.80
C ARG A 25 2.59 -14.76 -2.29
N LEU A 26 2.46 -14.48 -3.60
CA LEU A 26 1.18 -14.11 -4.18
C LEU A 26 0.26 -15.32 -4.17
N ASP A 27 -0.78 -15.25 -3.37
CA ASP A 27 -1.77 -16.31 -3.16
C ASP A 27 -3.20 -15.77 -3.37
N ASP A 28 -4.20 -16.55 -3.01
CA ASP A 28 -5.61 -16.17 -3.12
C ASP A 28 -5.96 -14.91 -2.29
N ASN A 29 -5.19 -14.57 -1.26
CA ASN A 29 -5.38 -13.32 -0.51
C ASN A 29 -5.08 -12.09 -1.37
N PHE A 30 -4.09 -12.15 -2.27
CA PHE A 30 -3.84 -11.07 -3.21
C PHE A 30 -5.03 -10.88 -4.17
N ILE A 31 -5.57 -11.97 -4.71
CA ILE A 31 -6.76 -11.94 -5.56
C ILE A 31 -7.93 -11.32 -4.79
N LYS A 32 -8.18 -11.80 -3.58
CA LYS A 32 -9.24 -11.29 -2.69
C LYS A 32 -9.07 -9.80 -2.38
N ALA A 33 -7.85 -9.34 -2.11
CA ALA A 33 -7.57 -7.92 -1.87
C ALA A 33 -7.92 -7.06 -3.09
N VAL A 34 -7.51 -7.49 -4.28
CA VAL A 34 -7.82 -6.80 -5.54
C VAL A 34 -9.33 -6.77 -5.77
N GLU A 35 -10.05 -7.89 -5.56
CA GLU A 35 -11.51 -7.95 -5.70
C GLU A 35 -12.23 -7.06 -4.69
N MET A 36 -11.77 -7.01 -3.44
CA MET A 36 -12.32 -6.12 -2.42
C MET A 36 -12.21 -4.66 -2.84
N ILE A 37 -11.06 -4.24 -3.37
CA ILE A 37 -10.85 -2.87 -3.85
C ILE A 37 -11.65 -2.62 -5.13
N PHE A 38 -11.67 -3.57 -6.05
CA PHE A 38 -12.42 -3.45 -7.32
C PHE A 38 -13.92 -3.26 -7.10
N ASN A 39 -14.49 -3.98 -6.14
CA ASN A 39 -15.91 -3.93 -5.79
C ASN A 39 -16.25 -2.86 -4.74
N CYS A 40 -15.26 -2.14 -4.21
CA CYS A 40 -15.45 -1.06 -3.24
C CYS A 40 -16.41 0.00 -3.79
N LYS A 41 -17.44 0.32 -3.03
CA LYS A 41 -18.46 1.33 -3.41
C LYS A 41 -18.11 2.72 -2.88
N GLY A 42 -17.26 2.79 -1.89
CA GLY A 42 -16.74 4.02 -1.29
C GLY A 42 -15.30 4.32 -1.75
N LYS A 43 -14.43 4.52 -0.79
CA LYS A 43 -13.02 4.88 -0.97
C LYS A 43 -12.11 3.79 -0.39
N VAL A 44 -10.88 3.74 -0.86
CA VAL A 44 -9.81 2.97 -0.25
C VAL A 44 -9.04 3.90 0.70
N ILE A 45 -9.03 3.55 1.97
CA ILE A 45 -8.33 4.31 3.00
C ILE A 45 -7.07 3.55 3.36
N VAL A 46 -5.91 4.18 3.20
CA VAL A 46 -4.63 3.58 3.59
C VAL A 46 -4.21 4.15 4.93
N THR A 47 -3.77 3.30 5.84
CA THR A 47 -3.36 3.70 7.18
C THR A 47 -2.10 2.98 7.63
N GLY A 48 -1.30 3.65 8.44
CA GLY A 48 -0.04 3.14 8.98
C GLY A 48 0.66 4.20 9.83
N VAL A 49 1.63 3.79 10.64
CA VAL A 49 2.37 4.68 11.54
C VAL A 49 3.83 4.77 11.11
N GLY A 50 4.45 5.94 11.28
CA GLY A 50 5.86 6.16 10.99
C GLY A 50 6.21 5.88 9.52
N LYS A 51 7.26 5.09 9.27
CA LYS A 51 7.70 4.75 7.91
C LYS A 51 6.63 3.99 7.11
N SER A 52 5.85 3.12 7.76
CA SER A 52 4.69 2.47 7.13
C SER A 52 3.63 3.49 6.70
N GLY A 53 3.45 4.56 7.47
CA GLY A 53 2.57 5.67 7.11
C GLY A 53 3.05 6.40 5.85
N HIS A 54 4.35 6.74 5.77
CA HIS A 54 4.91 7.41 4.58
C HIS A 54 4.76 6.57 3.31
N VAL A 55 4.97 5.24 3.41
CA VAL A 55 4.69 4.33 2.30
C VAL A 55 3.20 4.29 1.98
N GLY A 56 2.35 4.30 3.01
CA GLY A 56 0.90 4.34 2.88
C GLY A 56 0.40 5.60 2.16
N GLU A 57 0.97 6.76 2.46
CA GLU A 57 0.67 8.01 1.74
C GLU A 57 0.98 7.89 0.24
N LYS A 58 2.17 7.36 -0.10
CA LYS A 58 2.53 7.10 -1.50
C LYS A 58 1.58 6.10 -2.15
N MET A 59 1.24 5.01 -1.47
CA MET A 59 0.30 4.00 -1.96
C MET A 59 -1.07 4.60 -2.25
N ALA A 60 -1.64 5.38 -1.33
CA ALA A 60 -2.91 6.07 -1.52
C ALA A 60 -2.88 7.02 -2.73
N SER A 61 -1.80 7.81 -2.86
CA SER A 61 -1.60 8.71 -3.99
C SER A 61 -1.51 7.96 -5.33
N THR A 62 -0.82 6.83 -5.36
CA THR A 62 -0.70 5.98 -6.57
C THR A 62 -2.06 5.40 -6.96
N LEU A 63 -2.83 4.86 -6.00
CA LEU A 63 -4.18 4.33 -6.24
C LEU A 63 -5.09 5.42 -6.80
N ALA A 64 -5.09 6.61 -6.21
CA ALA A 64 -5.88 7.75 -6.68
C ALA A 64 -5.51 8.16 -8.11
N SER A 65 -4.21 8.27 -8.40
CA SER A 65 -3.70 8.62 -9.74
C SER A 65 -4.12 7.60 -10.80
N LEU A 66 -4.31 6.35 -10.42
CA LEU A 66 -4.67 5.23 -11.30
C LEU A 66 -6.17 4.87 -11.24
N GLY A 67 -7.02 5.78 -10.74
CA GLY A 67 -8.47 5.68 -10.84
C GLY A 67 -9.16 4.95 -9.69
N THR A 68 -8.46 4.67 -8.59
CA THR A 68 -9.06 4.18 -7.36
C THR A 68 -9.17 5.32 -6.35
N PRO A 69 -10.38 5.83 -6.04
CA PRO A 69 -10.55 6.88 -5.04
C PRO A 69 -9.93 6.44 -3.70
N SER A 70 -8.90 7.14 -3.24
CA SER A 70 -8.16 6.77 -2.06
C SER A 70 -7.49 7.96 -1.38
N PHE A 71 -7.28 7.83 -0.08
CA PHE A 71 -6.50 8.78 0.72
C PHE A 71 -5.82 8.07 1.88
N PHE A 72 -4.84 8.74 2.48
CA PHE A 72 -4.17 8.26 3.68
C PHE A 72 -4.83 8.85 4.93
N LEU A 73 -5.04 8.01 5.95
CA LEU A 73 -5.53 8.40 7.26
C LEU A 73 -4.52 7.95 8.33
N ASN A 74 -4.01 8.91 9.09
CA ASN A 74 -3.18 8.60 10.25
C ASN A 74 -4.08 8.01 11.36
N PRO A 75 -3.77 6.82 11.89
CA PRO A 75 -4.61 6.19 12.91
C PRO A 75 -4.70 7.00 14.21
N LEU A 76 -3.71 7.85 14.52
CA LEU A 76 -3.77 8.73 15.69
C LEU A 76 -4.82 9.84 15.52
N ASP A 77 -4.92 10.43 14.32
CA ASP A 77 -5.89 11.49 14.04
C ASP A 77 -7.32 10.94 14.00
N ALA A 78 -7.48 9.65 13.67
CA ALA A 78 -8.77 8.96 13.72
C ALA A 78 -9.43 9.04 15.11
N PHE A 79 -8.65 8.98 16.19
CA PHE A 79 -9.16 9.11 17.56
C PHE A 79 -9.61 10.55 17.92
N HIS A 80 -9.26 11.52 17.10
CA HIS A 80 -9.56 12.93 17.31
C HIS A 80 -10.60 13.49 16.33
N GLY A 81 -11.36 12.61 15.68
CA GLY A 81 -12.49 12.99 14.83
C GLY A 81 -12.40 12.47 13.39
N ASP A 82 -11.20 12.18 12.88
CA ASP A 82 -11.01 11.77 11.49
C ASP A 82 -11.56 10.36 11.19
N LEU A 83 -11.96 9.59 12.23
CA LEU A 83 -12.77 8.38 12.06
C LEU A 83 -14.08 8.67 11.30
N GLY A 84 -14.58 9.89 11.34
CA GLY A 84 -15.73 10.35 10.56
C GLY A 84 -15.50 10.38 9.05
N MET A 85 -14.25 10.31 8.59
CA MET A 85 -13.91 10.20 7.15
C MET A 85 -14.17 8.81 6.57
N ILE A 86 -14.38 7.81 7.42
CA ILE A 86 -14.65 6.43 7.04
C ILE A 86 -16.16 6.19 7.03
N SER A 87 -16.65 5.64 5.94
CA SER A 87 -18.09 5.39 5.70
C SER A 87 -18.34 3.93 5.31
N GLU A 88 -19.58 3.50 5.42
CA GLU A 88 -20.01 2.22 4.87
C GLU A 88 -19.67 2.14 3.37
N GLY A 89 -19.18 0.99 2.92
CA GLY A 89 -18.75 0.75 1.56
C GLY A 89 -17.26 1.09 1.30
N ASP A 90 -16.56 1.67 2.27
CA ASP A 90 -15.11 1.87 2.20
C ASP A 90 -14.34 0.57 2.47
N VAL A 91 -13.08 0.52 2.05
CA VAL A 91 -12.11 -0.54 2.33
C VAL A 91 -10.88 0.09 2.97
N VAL A 92 -10.35 -0.51 4.03
CA VAL A 92 -9.13 -0.01 4.69
C VAL A 92 -7.94 -0.93 4.37
N ILE A 93 -6.84 -0.35 3.90
CA ILE A 93 -5.52 -1.01 3.81
C ILE A 93 -4.72 -0.58 5.03
N SER A 94 -4.42 -1.52 5.92
CA SER A 94 -3.68 -1.27 7.15
C SER A 94 -2.27 -1.84 7.04
N ILE A 95 -1.26 -0.99 7.24
CA ILE A 95 0.16 -1.32 7.03
C ILE A 95 0.90 -1.31 8.36
N SER A 96 1.47 -2.45 8.74
CA SER A 96 2.40 -2.59 9.86
C SER A 96 3.30 -3.78 9.63
N TYR A 97 4.62 -3.57 9.50
CA TYR A 97 5.53 -4.67 9.23
C TYR A 97 5.50 -5.73 10.35
N SER A 98 5.52 -5.32 11.62
CA SER A 98 5.38 -6.25 12.75
C SER A 98 3.97 -6.83 12.88
N GLY A 99 2.95 -6.07 12.47
CA GLY A 99 1.54 -6.36 12.68
C GLY A 99 1.08 -6.21 14.14
N TYR A 100 1.90 -5.54 14.97
CA TYR A 100 1.65 -5.31 16.40
C TYR A 100 1.75 -3.83 16.79
N THR A 101 1.65 -2.89 15.84
CA THR A 101 1.68 -1.46 16.13
C THR A 101 0.47 -1.07 16.98
N ASP A 102 0.70 -0.57 18.20
CA ASP A 102 -0.35 -0.30 19.19
C ASP A 102 -1.45 0.64 18.68
N GLU A 103 -1.07 1.69 17.98
CA GLU A 103 -2.01 2.68 17.43
C GLU A 103 -2.97 2.04 16.43
N LEU A 104 -2.47 1.15 15.57
CA LEU A 104 -3.30 0.40 14.63
C LEU A 104 -4.18 -0.61 15.35
N LEU A 105 -3.66 -1.34 16.33
CA LEU A 105 -4.42 -2.34 17.08
C LEU A 105 -5.55 -1.73 17.90
N ARG A 106 -5.44 -0.46 18.31
CA ARG A 106 -6.54 0.30 18.92
C ARG A 106 -7.56 0.77 17.89
N PHE A 107 -7.11 1.09 16.69
CA PHE A 107 -7.94 1.58 15.60
C PHE A 107 -8.80 0.48 14.96
N ILE A 108 -8.24 -0.72 14.78
CA ILE A 108 -8.88 -1.86 14.10
C ILE A 108 -10.24 -2.24 14.69
N PRO A 109 -10.44 -2.36 16.00
CA PRO A 109 -11.75 -2.69 16.56
C PRO A 109 -12.87 -1.73 16.13
N LEU A 110 -12.56 -0.43 15.99
CA LEU A 110 -13.51 0.57 15.53
C LEU A 110 -13.96 0.35 14.08
N LEU A 111 -13.08 -0.20 13.25
CA LEU A 111 -13.40 -0.59 11.88
C LEU A 111 -14.27 -1.84 11.84
N LEU A 112 -13.94 -2.85 12.67
CA LEU A 112 -14.67 -4.11 12.75
C LEU A 112 -16.11 -3.89 13.25
N GLU A 113 -16.31 -3.05 14.26
CA GLU A 113 -17.64 -2.68 14.77
C GLU A 113 -18.52 -2.02 13.71
N ARG A 114 -17.90 -1.35 12.74
CA ARG A 114 -18.58 -0.71 11.61
C ARG A 114 -18.68 -1.60 10.37
N ASN A 115 -18.24 -2.85 10.45
CA ASN A 115 -18.16 -3.80 9.33
C ASN A 115 -17.33 -3.28 8.14
N ILE A 116 -16.29 -2.47 8.40
CA ILE A 116 -15.38 -2.00 7.39
C ILE A 116 -14.34 -3.10 7.11
N PRO A 117 -14.25 -3.62 5.88
CA PRO A 117 -13.30 -4.66 5.55
C PRO A 117 -11.86 -4.13 5.55
N ILE A 118 -10.93 -4.96 6.04
CA ILE A 118 -9.52 -4.60 6.22
C ILE A 118 -8.64 -5.52 5.38
N ILE A 119 -7.73 -4.92 4.61
CA ILE A 119 -6.61 -5.58 3.95
C ILE A 119 -5.38 -5.31 4.82
N GLY A 120 -4.84 -6.34 5.47
CA GLY A 120 -3.64 -6.24 6.28
C GLY A 120 -2.38 -6.46 5.45
N ILE A 121 -1.43 -5.54 5.51
CA ILE A 121 -0.10 -5.69 4.90
C ILE A 121 0.92 -5.80 6.03
N THR A 122 1.49 -6.99 6.23
CA THR A 122 2.46 -7.24 7.31
C THR A 122 3.56 -8.21 6.88
N GLY A 123 4.72 -8.17 7.55
CA GLY A 123 5.76 -9.18 7.44
C GLY A 123 5.56 -10.38 8.37
N ASN A 124 4.45 -10.44 9.11
CA ASN A 124 4.17 -11.50 10.08
C ASN A 124 2.72 -11.99 9.96
N LYS A 125 2.56 -13.12 9.27
CA LYS A 125 1.24 -13.75 9.04
C LYS A 125 0.52 -14.20 10.32
N ASN A 126 1.24 -14.33 11.44
CA ASN A 126 0.67 -14.71 12.73
C ASN A 126 0.36 -13.50 13.62
N SER A 127 0.55 -12.28 13.13
CA SER A 127 0.31 -11.06 13.87
C SER A 127 -1.19 -10.79 14.09
N LEU A 128 -1.50 -9.96 15.09
CA LEU A 128 -2.88 -9.54 15.37
C LEU A 128 -3.49 -8.80 14.18
N LEU A 129 -2.73 -7.94 13.51
CA LEU A 129 -3.22 -7.26 12.30
C LEU A 129 -3.62 -8.26 11.22
N ALA A 130 -2.79 -9.29 10.96
CA ALA A 130 -3.11 -10.32 9.99
C ALA A 130 -4.39 -11.09 10.37
N GLN A 131 -4.56 -11.42 11.66
CA GLN A 131 -5.73 -12.16 12.17
C GLN A 131 -7.03 -11.35 12.07
N TYR A 132 -6.98 -10.05 12.32
CA TYR A 132 -8.15 -9.17 12.24
C TYR A 132 -8.50 -8.73 10.82
N SER A 133 -7.61 -8.96 9.86
CA SER A 133 -7.81 -8.57 8.47
C SER A 133 -8.73 -9.54 7.72
N SER A 134 -9.53 -9.01 6.80
CA SER A 134 -10.35 -9.80 5.86
C SER A 134 -9.49 -10.62 4.91
N CYS A 135 -8.30 -10.11 4.57
CA CYS A 135 -7.22 -10.81 3.88
C CYS A 135 -5.87 -10.21 4.28
N HIS A 136 -4.82 -11.01 4.20
CA HIS A 136 -3.47 -10.63 4.58
C HIS A 136 -2.52 -10.73 3.38
N LEU A 137 -1.75 -9.68 3.14
CA LEU A 137 -0.69 -9.64 2.14
C LEU A 137 0.66 -9.73 2.85
N ASP A 138 1.38 -10.78 2.58
CA ASP A 138 2.68 -11.08 3.22
C ASP A 138 3.81 -10.32 2.51
N ILE A 139 4.45 -9.41 3.26
CA ILE A 139 5.60 -8.62 2.82
C ILE A 139 6.86 -8.95 3.64
N HIS A 140 6.94 -10.16 4.19
CA HIS A 140 8.11 -10.59 4.95
C HIS A 140 9.41 -10.43 4.14
N VAL A 141 10.47 -9.96 4.79
CA VAL A 141 11.82 -9.92 4.25
C VAL A 141 12.76 -10.67 5.19
N ASP A 142 13.78 -11.32 4.63
CA ASP A 142 14.74 -12.08 5.44
C ASP A 142 15.62 -11.15 6.28
N HIS A 143 15.97 -9.99 5.73
CA HIS A 143 16.74 -8.96 6.41
C HIS A 143 16.51 -7.58 5.77
N GLU A 144 16.83 -6.54 6.54
CA GLU A 144 16.87 -5.17 6.02
C GLU A 144 18.22 -4.93 5.31
N ALA A 145 18.21 -4.10 4.27
CA ALA A 145 19.44 -3.72 3.54
C ALA A 145 20.36 -2.78 4.35
N ASP A 146 19.84 -2.21 5.43
CA ASP A 146 20.64 -1.47 6.41
C ASP A 146 21.68 -2.38 7.06
N PRO A 147 22.98 -1.98 7.10
CA PRO A 147 24.06 -2.79 7.68
C PRO A 147 23.84 -3.22 9.13
N LEU A 148 22.98 -2.54 9.88
CA LEU A 148 22.60 -2.90 11.25
C LEU A 148 21.37 -3.84 11.29
N ASN A 149 20.74 -4.08 10.16
CA ASN A 149 19.47 -4.83 10.04
C ASN A 149 18.37 -4.27 10.95
N LEU A 150 18.25 -2.94 11.05
CA LEU A 150 17.33 -2.24 11.94
C LEU A 150 16.40 -1.27 11.20
N ALA A 151 16.98 -0.46 10.30
CA ALA A 151 16.19 0.54 9.58
C ALA A 151 15.34 -0.11 8.49
N PRO A 152 14.02 0.16 8.43
CA PRO A 152 13.18 -0.31 7.34
C PRO A 152 13.68 0.17 5.98
N THR A 153 14.21 -0.74 5.19
CA THR A 153 14.75 -0.57 3.84
C THR A 153 14.13 -1.61 2.91
N SER A 154 14.60 -2.86 2.94
CA SER A 154 14.00 -3.97 2.19
C SER A 154 12.50 -4.13 2.45
N SER A 155 12.07 -4.07 3.71
CA SER A 155 10.66 -4.14 4.09
C SER A 155 9.84 -2.96 3.54
N THR A 156 10.43 -1.77 3.47
CA THR A 156 9.81 -0.58 2.87
C THR A 156 9.60 -0.79 1.36
N MET A 157 10.61 -1.29 0.66
CA MET A 157 10.53 -1.58 -0.78
C MET A 157 9.51 -2.69 -1.07
N ALA A 158 9.48 -3.76 -0.27
CA ALA A 158 8.48 -4.81 -0.39
C ALA A 158 7.04 -4.27 -0.20
N THR A 159 6.83 -3.42 0.80
CA THR A 159 5.53 -2.76 1.03
C THR A 159 5.12 -1.88 -0.15
N MET A 160 6.05 -1.07 -0.66
CA MET A 160 5.82 -0.20 -1.81
C MET A 160 5.45 -1.01 -3.06
N ALA A 161 6.23 -2.07 -3.35
CA ALA A 161 6.00 -2.94 -4.50
C ALA A 161 4.66 -3.66 -4.42
N MET A 162 4.24 -4.11 -3.22
CA MET A 162 2.93 -4.73 -3.00
C MET A 162 1.80 -3.75 -3.33
N GLY A 163 1.90 -2.50 -2.88
CA GLY A 163 0.93 -1.46 -3.22
C GLY A 163 0.86 -1.14 -4.70
N ASP A 164 2.00 -1.07 -5.37
CA ASP A 164 2.07 -0.86 -6.82
C ASP A 164 1.49 -2.05 -7.59
N ALA A 165 1.68 -3.28 -7.11
CA ALA A 165 1.08 -4.49 -7.68
C ALA A 165 -0.45 -4.47 -7.60
N LEU A 166 -1.03 -4.06 -6.46
CA LEU A 166 -2.47 -3.86 -6.31
C LEU A 166 -2.99 -2.83 -7.32
N ALA A 167 -2.33 -1.68 -7.42
CA ALA A 167 -2.71 -0.61 -8.33
C ALA A 167 -2.64 -1.05 -9.80
N CYS A 168 -1.57 -1.75 -10.21
CA CYS A 168 -1.40 -2.27 -11.56
C CYS A 168 -2.46 -3.32 -11.92
N ALA A 169 -2.81 -4.23 -10.99
CA ALA A 169 -3.87 -5.20 -11.19
C ALA A 169 -5.23 -4.51 -11.43
N LEU A 170 -5.54 -3.49 -10.62
CA LEU A 170 -6.78 -2.70 -10.76
C LEU A 170 -6.86 -1.95 -12.07
N VAL A 171 -5.75 -1.35 -12.54
CA VAL A 171 -5.65 -0.69 -13.85
C VAL A 171 -6.03 -1.67 -14.97
N LYS A 172 -5.50 -2.90 -14.91
CA LYS A 172 -5.82 -3.94 -15.90
C LYS A 172 -7.28 -4.38 -15.85
N LEU A 173 -7.80 -4.63 -14.66
CA LEU A 173 -9.20 -5.09 -14.49
C LEU A 173 -10.22 -4.03 -14.91
N ARG A 174 -9.93 -2.74 -14.69
CA ARG A 174 -10.80 -1.62 -15.06
C ARG A 174 -10.65 -1.17 -16.50
N ASP A 175 -9.70 -1.74 -17.23
CA ASP A 175 -9.32 -1.26 -18.58
C ASP A 175 -8.99 0.25 -18.60
N PHE A 176 -8.35 0.73 -17.50
CA PHE A 176 -7.98 2.12 -17.33
C PHE A 176 -6.95 2.56 -18.38
N LYS A 177 -7.23 3.63 -19.08
CA LYS A 177 -6.44 4.07 -20.24
C LYS A 177 -5.59 5.31 -19.92
N ALA A 178 -4.62 5.58 -20.79
CA ALA A 178 -3.80 6.78 -20.72
C ALA A 178 -4.63 8.09 -20.72
N ARG A 179 -5.77 8.12 -21.42
CA ARG A 179 -6.72 9.25 -21.40
C ARG A 179 -7.35 9.46 -20.02
N ASP A 180 -7.61 8.38 -19.28
CA ASP A 180 -8.22 8.45 -17.95
C ASP A 180 -7.18 8.98 -16.95
N PHE A 181 -5.92 8.52 -17.07
CA PHE A 181 -4.80 9.06 -16.31
C PHE A 181 -4.61 10.57 -16.53
N ALA A 182 -4.74 11.03 -17.78
CA ALA A 182 -4.59 12.44 -18.14
C ALA A 182 -5.64 13.35 -17.44
N GLN A 183 -6.85 12.83 -17.20
CA GLN A 183 -7.90 13.58 -16.49
C GLN A 183 -7.53 13.91 -15.04
N PHE A 184 -6.77 13.02 -14.39
CA PHE A 184 -6.29 13.23 -13.02
C PHE A 184 -4.99 14.05 -12.94
N HIS A 185 -4.34 14.34 -14.11
CA HIS A 185 -3.05 15.06 -14.18
C HIS A 185 -3.09 16.25 -15.13
N PRO A 186 -4.08 17.16 -15.03
CA PRO A 186 -4.29 18.20 -16.06
C PRO A 186 -3.15 19.24 -16.11
N GLY A 187 -2.42 19.43 -15.01
CA GLY A 187 -1.31 20.39 -14.91
C GLY A 187 0.07 19.85 -15.31
N GLY A 188 0.24 18.53 -15.37
CA GLY A 188 1.52 17.89 -15.64
C GLY A 188 1.89 17.87 -17.13
N SER A 189 3.18 17.84 -17.44
CA SER A 189 3.68 17.73 -18.83
C SER A 189 3.17 16.47 -19.54
N LEU A 190 3.11 15.35 -18.81
CA LEU A 190 2.58 14.09 -19.33
C LEU A 190 1.07 14.17 -19.60
N GLY A 191 0.29 14.72 -18.66
CA GLY A 191 -1.16 14.91 -18.84
C GLY A 191 -1.49 15.80 -20.04
N LYS A 192 -0.79 16.92 -20.18
CA LYS A 192 -0.94 17.82 -21.33
C LYS A 192 -0.65 17.14 -22.65
N ARG A 193 0.43 16.34 -22.73
CA ARG A 193 0.80 15.58 -23.93
C ARG A 193 -0.26 14.55 -24.30
N LEU A 194 -0.77 13.79 -23.31
CA LEU A 194 -1.79 12.77 -23.55
C LEU A 194 -3.14 13.37 -23.99
N LEU A 195 -3.51 14.54 -23.45
CA LEU A 195 -4.74 15.24 -23.85
C LEU A 195 -4.62 15.90 -25.24
N SER A 196 -3.43 16.32 -25.68
CA SER A 196 -3.22 16.89 -27.03
C SER A 196 -3.34 15.82 -28.12
N HIS A 197 -2.84 14.60 -27.89
CA HIS A 197 -2.96 13.49 -28.85
C HIS A 197 -4.36 12.85 -28.90
N ALA A 198 -5.25 13.16 -27.96
CA ALA A 198 -6.63 12.67 -27.97
C ALA A 198 -7.58 13.56 -28.81
N ARG A 199 -7.05 14.62 -29.45
CA ARG A 199 -7.83 15.54 -30.31
C ARG A 199 -7.56 15.34 -31.81
N ASP A 200 -6.63 14.43 -32.12
CA ASP A 200 -6.36 13.95 -33.50
C ASP A 200 -7.02 12.57 -33.70
#